data_be79894d0cc0af7facdfe487f6f74a84
#
_entry.id   be79894d0cc0af7facdfe487f6f74a84
#
_cell.length_a   1.000
_cell.length_b   1.000
_cell.length_c   1.000
_cell.angle_alpha   90.00
_cell.angle_beta   90.00
_cell.angle_gamma   90.00
#
_symmetry.space_group_name_H-M   'P 1'
#
loop_
_entity.id
_entity.type
_entity.pdbx_description
1 polymer ?
#
loop_
_entity_poly.entity_id
_entity_poly.type
_entity_poly.pdbx_seq_one_letter_code
_entity_poly.pdbx_strand_id
1 'polypeptide(L)'
;MPPSEEILMQNTLWPESQKLYGHGYEIFAVAVNHANTLLASACKASNATHASIILWDLITFKKLSDLCSHNLTVTQIRFSPDDSLLLSVSRDRTWSLFNVQNSEYRRIAFSDKNTGIHSRIIWDCAWTPDSKNFLTGSRDKTIIRWYLNDKNETEIQSKEKIPFDHPVTSLDVHSKVFHENNHYLVCVGLENGNLSLHTIDISSGEWFKIFNFENHNHTSTVNRVRFSPKLDIDENQFKTIHMSSCGQDRMIKLFKIILKFK
;
A
#
# COMPACT_ATOMS: atom_id res chain seq x y z
N MET A 1 -2.04 1.25 33.23
CA MET A 1 -0.83 1.10 32.39
C MET A 1 -1.09 -0.04 31.40
N PRO A 2 -0.61 0.03 30.15
CA PRO A 2 -0.65 -1.11 29.27
C PRO A 2 0.19 -2.25 29.89
N PRO A 3 -0.18 -3.52 29.67
CA PRO A 3 0.58 -4.65 30.18
C PRO A 3 2.01 -4.65 29.63
N SER A 4 2.97 -5.11 30.42
CA SER A 4 4.35 -5.25 29.97
C SER A 4 4.46 -6.35 28.90
N GLU A 5 5.52 -6.31 28.07
CA GLU A 5 5.77 -7.29 27.03
C GLU A 5 5.82 -8.72 27.60
N GLU A 6 6.41 -8.91 28.78
CA GLU A 6 6.45 -10.21 29.46
C GLU A 6 5.06 -10.73 29.82
N ILE A 7 4.15 -9.84 30.31
CA ILE A 7 2.77 -10.21 30.63
C ILE A 7 2.01 -10.57 29.35
N LEU A 8 2.24 -9.84 28.24
CA LEU A 8 1.64 -10.15 26.95
C LEU A 8 2.12 -11.50 26.44
N MET A 9 3.41 -11.80 26.53
CA MET A 9 3.98 -13.08 26.10
C MET A 9 3.44 -14.27 26.89
N GLN A 10 3.18 -14.10 28.18
CA GLN A 10 2.66 -15.17 29.04
C GLN A 10 1.15 -15.41 28.91
N ASN A 11 0.38 -14.38 28.57
CA ASN A 11 -1.08 -14.40 28.67
C ASN A 11 -1.82 -14.15 27.34
N THR A 12 -1.10 -14.04 26.20
CA THR A 12 -1.75 -13.85 24.89
C THR A 12 -1.95 -15.16 24.15
N LEU A 13 -3.00 -15.21 23.32
CA LEU A 13 -3.25 -16.30 22.37
C LEU A 13 -2.33 -16.27 21.14
N TRP A 14 -1.36 -15.32 21.08
CA TRP A 14 -0.47 -15.09 19.95
C TRP A 14 0.99 -15.19 20.41
N PRO A 15 1.47 -16.40 20.76
CA PRO A 15 2.87 -16.57 21.11
C PRO A 15 3.75 -16.30 19.88
N GLU A 16 4.97 -15.84 20.15
CA GLU A 16 5.99 -15.78 19.12
C GLU A 16 6.22 -17.19 18.56
N SER A 17 5.99 -17.37 17.25
CA SER A 17 6.19 -18.66 16.58
C SER A 17 7.59 -18.79 15.98
N GLN A 18 8.14 -17.72 15.41
CA GLN A 18 9.44 -17.72 14.75
C GLN A 18 10.06 -16.33 14.67
N LYS A 19 11.37 -16.25 14.87
CA LYS A 19 12.18 -15.06 14.60
C LYS A 19 12.89 -15.18 13.27
N LEU A 20 12.80 -14.14 12.43
CA LEU A 20 13.48 -14.03 11.15
C LEU A 20 14.62 -13.03 11.26
N TYR A 21 15.85 -13.49 11.08
CA TYR A 21 17.06 -12.68 11.20
C TYR A 21 17.63 -12.34 9.84
N GLY A 22 17.98 -11.07 9.59
CA GLY A 22 18.59 -10.65 8.32
C GLY A 22 18.69 -9.14 8.12
N HIS A 23 17.89 -8.36 8.85
CA HIS A 23 17.95 -6.90 8.80
C HIS A 23 18.92 -6.33 9.84
N GLY A 24 19.64 -5.26 9.47
CA GLY A 24 20.58 -4.58 10.37
C GLY A 24 19.95 -3.45 11.20
N TYR A 25 18.70 -3.07 10.89
CA TYR A 25 17.99 -1.97 11.54
C TYR A 25 16.52 -2.33 11.76
N GLU A 26 15.77 -1.42 12.41
CA GLU A 26 14.35 -1.62 12.71
C GLU A 26 13.53 -1.84 11.44
N ILE A 27 12.64 -2.80 11.47
CA ILE A 27 11.70 -3.07 10.37
C ILE A 27 10.79 -1.86 10.16
N PHE A 28 10.67 -1.42 8.91
CA PHE A 28 9.85 -0.29 8.53
C PHE A 28 8.63 -0.68 7.70
N ALA A 29 8.79 -1.64 6.80
CA ALA A 29 7.70 -2.12 5.94
C ALA A 29 7.69 -3.65 5.92
N VAL A 30 6.48 -4.22 5.96
CA VAL A 30 6.20 -5.65 5.90
C VAL A 30 4.98 -5.88 5.02
N ALA A 31 5.01 -6.90 4.20
CA ALA A 31 3.88 -7.35 3.40
C ALA A 31 3.89 -8.88 3.28
N VAL A 32 2.69 -9.47 3.29
CA VAL A 32 2.48 -10.90 3.04
C VAL A 32 1.66 -11.02 1.75
N ASN A 33 1.97 -12.01 0.93
CA ASN A 33 1.17 -12.30 -0.26
C ASN A 33 -0.20 -12.90 0.12
N HIS A 34 -1.16 -12.89 -0.79
CA HIS A 34 -2.54 -13.35 -0.52
C HIS A 34 -2.62 -14.85 -0.25
N ALA A 35 -1.71 -15.62 -0.84
CA ALA A 35 -1.58 -17.08 -0.60
C ALA A 35 -0.97 -17.41 0.77
N ASN A 36 -0.48 -16.43 1.55
CA ASN A 36 0.22 -16.61 2.83
C ASN A 36 1.46 -17.54 2.75
N THR A 37 2.17 -17.49 1.64
CA THR A 37 3.38 -18.30 1.41
C THR A 37 4.66 -17.48 1.42
N LEU A 38 4.56 -16.18 1.10
CA LEU A 38 5.69 -15.25 1.01
C LEU A 38 5.53 -14.05 1.94
N LEU A 39 6.61 -13.68 2.61
CA LEU A 39 6.71 -12.44 3.37
C LEU A 39 7.82 -11.58 2.77
N ALA A 40 7.53 -10.32 2.53
CA ALA A 40 8.51 -9.31 2.15
C ALA A 40 8.70 -8.33 3.32
N SER A 41 9.94 -8.04 3.67
CA SER A 41 10.28 -7.11 4.76
C SER A 41 11.40 -6.17 4.37
N ALA A 42 11.36 -4.94 4.85
CA ALA A 42 12.40 -3.94 4.67
C ALA A 42 12.64 -3.16 5.97
N CYS A 43 13.88 -2.81 6.23
CA CYS A 43 14.26 -2.03 7.41
C CYS A 43 14.51 -0.54 7.08
N LYS A 44 14.68 0.27 8.11
CA LYS A 44 15.21 1.63 7.94
C LYS A 44 16.58 1.56 7.27
N ALA A 45 16.82 2.45 6.31
CA ALA A 45 18.06 2.51 5.57
C ALA A 45 18.46 3.95 5.24
N SER A 46 19.73 4.24 5.40
CA SER A 46 20.37 5.50 4.98
C SER A 46 21.27 5.32 3.75
N ASN A 47 21.47 4.09 3.31
CA ASN A 47 22.28 3.70 2.14
C ASN A 47 21.72 2.46 1.46
N ALA A 48 22.21 2.16 0.27
CA ALA A 48 21.74 1.04 -0.57
C ALA A 48 21.97 -0.33 0.09
N THR A 49 23.00 -0.50 0.90
CA THR A 49 23.33 -1.80 1.53
C THR A 49 22.20 -2.31 2.44
N HIS A 50 21.50 -1.38 3.12
CA HIS A 50 20.41 -1.71 4.04
C HIS A 50 19.03 -1.47 3.44
N ALA A 51 18.95 -0.91 2.23
CA ALA A 51 17.67 -0.63 1.54
C ALA A 51 17.11 -1.83 0.78
N SER A 52 17.69 -3.01 0.94
CA SER A 52 17.20 -4.24 0.33
C SER A 52 15.90 -4.71 1.00
N ILE A 53 15.04 -5.32 0.19
CA ILE A 53 13.85 -6.03 0.66
C ILE A 53 14.23 -7.49 0.79
N ILE A 54 14.02 -8.08 1.96
CA ILE A 54 14.23 -9.51 2.15
C ILE A 54 12.93 -10.24 1.92
N LEU A 55 12.99 -11.27 1.08
CA LEU A 55 11.88 -12.17 0.80
C LEU A 55 12.07 -13.46 1.59
N TRP A 56 11.01 -13.89 2.26
CA TRP A 56 10.99 -15.06 3.15
C TRP A 56 9.91 -16.04 2.71
N ASP A 57 10.20 -17.31 2.84
CA ASP A 57 9.24 -18.39 2.74
C ASP A 57 8.54 -18.56 4.10
N LEU A 58 7.22 -18.43 4.14
CA LEU A 58 6.43 -18.56 5.37
C LEU A 58 6.15 -20.00 5.77
N ILE A 59 6.45 -20.98 4.92
CA ILE A 59 6.31 -22.41 5.25
C ILE A 59 7.58 -22.89 5.95
N THR A 60 8.74 -22.56 5.39
CA THR A 60 10.05 -23.02 5.89
C THR A 60 10.75 -21.99 6.78
N PHE A 61 10.24 -20.76 6.82
CA PHE A 61 10.83 -19.59 7.50
C PHE A 61 12.26 -19.27 7.03
N LYS A 62 12.61 -19.66 5.82
CA LYS A 62 13.94 -19.40 5.24
C LYS A 62 13.91 -18.15 4.39
N LYS A 63 15.04 -17.46 4.39
CA LYS A 63 15.30 -16.38 3.46
C LYS A 63 15.43 -16.93 2.04
N LEU A 64 14.66 -16.37 1.11
CA LEU A 64 14.66 -16.73 -0.30
C LEU A 64 15.57 -15.84 -1.13
N SER A 65 15.47 -14.51 -0.96
CA SER A 65 16.21 -13.56 -1.77
C SER A 65 16.35 -12.20 -1.10
N ASP A 66 17.36 -11.43 -1.55
CA ASP A 66 17.51 -10.00 -1.32
C ASP A 66 17.16 -9.26 -2.61
N LEU A 67 16.09 -8.47 -2.56
CA LEU A 67 15.65 -7.65 -3.68
C LEU A 67 16.24 -6.25 -3.56
N CYS A 68 17.31 -5.98 -4.29
CA CYS A 68 18.04 -4.72 -4.25
C CYS A 68 17.56 -3.80 -5.36
N SER A 69 17.10 -2.61 -5.01
CA SER A 69 16.70 -1.58 -5.97
C SER A 69 16.78 -0.17 -5.41
N HIS A 70 16.52 0.01 -4.14
CA HIS A 70 16.44 1.32 -3.50
C HIS A 70 17.76 1.73 -2.84
N ASN A 71 17.92 3.05 -2.65
CA ASN A 71 19.08 3.64 -1.99
C ASN A 71 18.78 4.14 -0.57
N LEU A 72 17.49 4.27 -0.23
CA LEU A 72 17.01 4.73 1.08
C LEU A 72 15.87 3.82 1.55
N THR A 73 15.40 4.07 2.77
CA THR A 73 14.30 3.33 3.40
C THR A 73 13.14 3.07 2.43
N VAL A 74 12.78 1.82 2.27
CA VAL A 74 11.54 1.40 1.62
C VAL A 74 10.37 1.75 2.54
N THR A 75 9.48 2.61 2.08
CA THR A 75 8.37 3.13 2.88
C THR A 75 7.15 2.22 2.87
N GLN A 76 6.95 1.50 1.78
CA GLN A 76 5.86 0.55 1.63
C GLN A 76 6.21 -0.56 0.64
N ILE A 77 5.63 -1.73 0.89
CA ILE A 77 5.72 -2.92 0.06
C ILE A 77 4.31 -3.47 -0.12
N ARG A 78 3.95 -3.91 -1.34
CA ARG A 78 2.64 -4.49 -1.65
C ARG A 78 2.75 -5.59 -2.69
N PHE A 79 2.22 -6.75 -2.40
CA PHE A 79 1.98 -7.77 -3.43
C PHE A 79 0.81 -7.36 -4.31
N SER A 80 0.86 -7.71 -5.59
CA SER A 80 -0.28 -7.58 -6.49
C SER A 80 -1.41 -8.54 -6.07
N PRO A 81 -2.69 -8.24 -6.38
CA PRO A 81 -3.81 -9.11 -6.03
C PRO A 81 -3.71 -10.55 -6.53
N ASP A 82 -3.00 -10.78 -7.63
CA ASP A 82 -2.73 -12.10 -8.22
C ASP A 82 -1.44 -12.77 -7.70
N ASP A 83 -0.75 -12.14 -6.74
CA ASP A 83 0.52 -12.59 -6.17
C ASP A 83 1.68 -12.76 -7.18
N SER A 84 1.56 -12.19 -8.37
CA SER A 84 2.59 -12.29 -9.41
C SER A 84 3.74 -11.30 -9.21
N LEU A 85 3.43 -10.12 -8.69
CA LEU A 85 4.33 -9.00 -8.58
C LEU A 85 4.44 -8.46 -7.16
N LEU A 86 5.61 -7.92 -6.84
CA LEU A 86 5.87 -7.16 -5.62
C LEU A 86 6.22 -5.72 -6.00
N LEU A 87 5.41 -4.77 -5.54
CA LEU A 87 5.65 -3.34 -5.65
C LEU A 87 6.34 -2.83 -4.39
N SER A 88 7.37 -2.03 -4.55
CA SER A 88 8.00 -1.28 -3.47
C SER A 88 8.13 0.19 -3.83
N VAL A 89 8.02 1.05 -2.81
CA VAL A 89 8.21 2.50 -2.92
C VAL A 89 9.14 2.97 -1.81
N SER A 90 9.86 4.08 -2.04
CA SER A 90 10.93 4.47 -1.13
C SER A 90 11.04 5.99 -0.91
N ARG A 91 11.78 6.34 0.15
CA ARG A 91 12.22 7.71 0.43
C ARG A 91 13.15 8.28 -0.65
N ASP A 92 13.75 7.42 -1.48
CA ASP A 92 14.59 7.82 -2.61
C ASP A 92 13.79 8.37 -3.81
N ARG A 93 12.45 8.46 -3.68
CA ARG A 93 11.50 8.98 -4.68
C ARG A 93 11.26 8.04 -5.85
N THR A 94 11.64 6.79 -5.72
CA THR A 94 11.48 5.78 -6.75
C THR A 94 10.51 4.67 -6.31
N TRP A 95 9.98 3.96 -7.28
CA TRP A 95 9.29 2.70 -7.09
C TRP A 95 10.00 1.59 -7.88
N SER A 96 9.79 0.35 -7.47
CA SER A 96 10.33 -0.83 -8.16
C SER A 96 9.33 -1.96 -8.15
N LEU A 97 9.30 -2.71 -9.24
CA LEU A 97 8.53 -3.92 -9.41
C LEU A 97 9.44 -5.14 -9.53
N PHE A 98 9.06 -6.18 -8.82
CA PHE A 98 9.76 -7.47 -8.86
C PHE A 98 8.77 -8.56 -9.25
N ASN A 99 9.21 -9.46 -10.13
CA ASN A 99 8.56 -10.75 -10.31
C ASN A 99 8.82 -11.61 -9.06
N VAL A 100 7.77 -12.26 -8.54
CA VAL A 100 7.87 -13.12 -7.36
C VAL A 100 7.26 -14.51 -7.59
N GLN A 101 7.01 -14.85 -8.85
CA GLN A 101 6.53 -16.17 -9.25
C GLN A 101 7.67 -17.13 -9.61
N ASN A 102 7.36 -18.42 -9.55
CA ASN A 102 8.20 -19.51 -10.04
C ASN A 102 9.64 -19.50 -9.47
N SER A 103 9.83 -18.97 -8.26
CA SER A 103 11.17 -18.78 -7.65
C SER A 103 12.11 -17.89 -8.45
N GLU A 104 11.61 -17.11 -9.39
CA GLU A 104 12.34 -16.08 -10.12
C GLU A 104 12.14 -14.72 -9.44
N TYR A 105 12.99 -14.41 -8.50
CA TYR A 105 12.93 -13.16 -7.73
C TYR A 105 13.78 -12.09 -8.39
N ARG A 106 13.25 -11.44 -9.43
CA ARG A 106 14.00 -10.43 -10.20
C ARG A 106 13.22 -9.12 -10.35
N ARG A 107 13.94 -8.02 -10.37
CA ARG A 107 13.37 -6.72 -10.73
C ARG A 107 13.02 -6.71 -12.22
N ILE A 108 11.77 -6.38 -12.54
CA ILE A 108 11.27 -6.27 -13.91
C ILE A 108 11.18 -4.83 -14.39
N ALA A 109 10.82 -3.90 -13.48
CA ALA A 109 10.69 -2.49 -13.81
C ALA A 109 11.01 -1.61 -12.59
N PHE A 110 11.36 -0.36 -12.84
CA PHE A 110 11.61 0.63 -11.79
C PHE A 110 11.53 2.04 -12.36
N SER A 111 11.26 3.02 -11.49
CA SER A 111 11.46 4.43 -11.82
C SER A 111 12.86 4.87 -11.39
N ASP A 112 13.47 5.73 -12.19
CA ASP A 112 14.73 6.39 -11.89
C ASP A 112 14.55 7.92 -11.81
N LYS A 113 15.66 8.67 -11.75
CA LYS A 113 15.63 10.14 -11.73
C LYS A 113 15.08 10.74 -13.03
N ASN A 114 15.14 10.03 -14.14
CA ASN A 114 14.71 10.51 -15.45
C ASN A 114 13.27 10.11 -15.75
N THR A 115 12.87 8.92 -15.32
CA THR A 115 11.51 8.36 -15.52
C THR A 115 10.60 8.57 -14.31
N GLY A 116 11.18 8.90 -13.15
CA GLY A 116 10.45 9.19 -11.92
C GLY A 116 9.81 10.57 -11.96
N ILE A 117 8.47 10.62 -11.89
CA ILE A 117 7.68 11.85 -11.92
C ILE A 117 7.58 12.48 -10.53
N HIS A 118 7.76 11.67 -9.46
CA HIS A 118 7.71 12.16 -8.09
C HIS A 118 8.97 12.97 -7.73
N SER A 119 8.75 14.18 -7.22
CA SER A 119 9.84 15.08 -6.79
C SER A 119 10.22 14.93 -5.32
N ARG A 120 9.43 14.21 -4.54
CA ARG A 120 9.59 13.98 -3.10
C ARG A 120 9.36 12.51 -2.74
N ILE A 121 9.56 12.19 -1.45
CA ILE A 121 9.36 10.85 -0.87
C ILE A 121 8.03 10.27 -1.30
N ILE A 122 8.01 9.03 -1.75
CA ILE A 122 6.79 8.24 -1.94
C ILE A 122 6.51 7.54 -0.61
N TRP A 123 5.33 7.83 -0.01
CA TRP A 123 4.98 7.30 1.30
C TRP A 123 4.20 6.00 1.26
N ASP A 124 3.30 5.87 0.29
CA ASP A 124 2.43 4.69 0.20
C ASP A 124 2.17 4.32 -1.25
N CYS A 125 1.75 3.08 -1.47
CA CYS A 125 1.34 2.56 -2.77
C CYS A 125 0.18 1.58 -2.60
N ALA A 126 -0.62 1.41 -3.64
CA ALA A 126 -1.69 0.42 -3.68
C ALA A 126 -1.90 -0.11 -5.08
N TRP A 127 -2.25 -1.38 -5.18
CA TRP A 127 -2.66 -2.02 -6.42
C TRP A 127 -4.13 -1.79 -6.70
N THR A 128 -4.49 -1.74 -7.98
CA THR A 128 -5.88 -1.92 -8.39
C THR A 128 -6.26 -3.41 -8.37
N PRO A 129 -7.55 -3.75 -8.16
CA PRO A 129 -7.99 -5.14 -8.02
C PRO A 129 -7.70 -6.05 -9.22
N ASP A 130 -7.49 -5.47 -10.39
CA ASP A 130 -7.18 -6.17 -11.64
C ASP A 130 -5.70 -6.49 -11.83
N SER A 131 -4.84 -6.12 -10.88
CA SER A 131 -3.37 -6.25 -10.97
C SER A 131 -2.71 -5.49 -12.15
N LYS A 132 -3.48 -4.68 -12.89
CA LYS A 132 -2.99 -3.98 -14.10
C LYS A 132 -2.48 -2.58 -13.85
N ASN A 133 -2.90 -1.99 -12.74
CA ASN A 133 -2.47 -0.64 -12.36
C ASN A 133 -2.04 -0.61 -10.91
N PHE A 134 -1.19 0.36 -10.60
CA PHE A 134 -0.90 0.71 -9.22
C PHE A 134 -0.84 2.22 -9.04
N LEU A 135 -1.08 2.65 -7.83
CA LEU A 135 -1.06 4.05 -7.41
C LEU A 135 0.14 4.28 -6.49
N THR A 136 0.77 5.43 -6.62
CA THR A 136 1.81 5.89 -5.69
C THR A 136 1.45 7.25 -5.12
N GLY A 137 1.50 7.39 -3.79
CA GLY A 137 1.20 8.62 -3.08
C GLY A 137 2.46 9.24 -2.49
N SER A 138 2.68 10.54 -2.75
CA SER A 138 3.93 11.19 -2.42
C SER A 138 3.76 12.47 -1.60
N ARG A 139 4.84 12.83 -0.91
CA ARG A 139 5.00 14.11 -0.22
C ARG A 139 4.98 15.31 -1.18
N ASP A 140 5.12 15.09 -2.48
CA ASP A 140 5.00 16.14 -3.50
C ASP A 140 3.55 16.56 -3.77
N LYS A 141 2.62 16.11 -2.93
CA LYS A 141 1.19 16.41 -2.98
C LYS A 141 0.50 15.80 -4.21
N THR A 142 1.01 14.69 -4.70
CA THR A 142 0.40 14.03 -5.87
C THR A 142 0.23 12.54 -5.65
N ILE A 143 -0.79 11.99 -6.31
CA ILE A 143 -0.93 10.58 -6.58
C ILE A 143 -0.67 10.37 -8.07
N ILE A 144 0.10 9.35 -8.41
CA ILE A 144 0.34 8.96 -9.80
C ILE A 144 -0.21 7.57 -10.01
N ARG A 145 -0.95 7.39 -11.09
CA ARG A 145 -1.42 6.10 -11.58
C ARG A 145 -0.44 5.58 -12.63
N TRP A 146 0.01 4.36 -12.42
CA TRP A 146 0.90 3.63 -13.30
C TRP A 146 0.17 2.47 -13.93
N TYR A 147 0.39 2.24 -15.19
CA TYR A 147 -0.23 1.17 -15.96
C TYR A 147 0.83 0.17 -16.44
N LEU A 148 0.56 -1.13 -16.19
CA LEU A 148 1.36 -2.22 -16.75
C LEU A 148 0.84 -2.55 -18.15
N ASN A 149 1.74 -2.56 -19.14
CA ASN A 149 1.38 -2.93 -20.50
C ASN A 149 1.20 -4.46 -20.60
N ASP A 150 0.03 -4.92 -20.98
CA ASP A 150 -0.28 -6.36 -21.14
C ASP A 150 0.66 -7.08 -22.13
N LYS A 151 1.30 -6.34 -23.04
CA LYS A 151 2.21 -6.89 -24.07
C LYS A 151 3.67 -6.91 -23.63
N ASN A 152 4.04 -6.10 -22.64
CA ASN A 152 5.42 -5.96 -22.22
C ASN A 152 5.44 -5.48 -20.76
N GLU A 153 5.54 -6.41 -19.81
CA GLU A 153 5.54 -6.12 -18.37
C GLU A 153 6.64 -5.16 -17.93
N THR A 154 7.62 -4.91 -18.80
CA THR A 154 8.72 -3.96 -18.55
C THR A 154 8.38 -2.53 -18.95
N GLU A 155 7.34 -2.32 -19.76
CA GLU A 155 6.90 -0.99 -20.16
C GLU A 155 5.79 -0.48 -19.25
N ILE A 156 6.18 0.32 -18.27
CA ILE A 156 5.24 0.97 -17.36
C ILE A 156 5.11 2.43 -17.75
N GLN A 157 3.87 2.84 -17.98
CA GLN A 157 3.55 4.22 -18.34
C GLN A 157 2.80 4.89 -17.20
N SER A 158 3.17 6.13 -16.88
CA SER A 158 2.34 6.99 -16.04
C SER A 158 1.16 7.48 -16.84
N LYS A 159 -0.07 7.25 -16.37
CA LYS A 159 -1.27 7.74 -17.06
C LYS A 159 -1.71 9.11 -16.55
N GLU A 160 -1.69 9.32 -15.25
CA GLU A 160 -2.29 10.50 -14.66
C GLU A 160 -1.55 10.94 -13.41
N LYS A 161 -1.44 12.26 -13.25
CA LYS A 161 -0.92 12.90 -12.05
C LYS A 161 -2.03 13.71 -11.39
N ILE A 162 -2.47 13.26 -10.23
CA ILE A 162 -3.61 13.84 -9.50
C ILE A 162 -3.06 14.71 -8.37
N PRO A 163 -3.32 16.04 -8.41
CA PRO A 163 -2.84 16.95 -7.37
C PRO A 163 -3.75 16.93 -6.14
N PHE A 164 -3.12 17.17 -4.98
CA PHE A 164 -3.76 17.37 -3.68
C PHE A 164 -3.24 18.64 -3.03
N ASP A 165 -4.00 19.21 -2.09
CA ASP A 165 -3.61 20.45 -1.38
C ASP A 165 -2.45 20.20 -0.39
N HIS A 166 -2.36 18.99 0.15
CA HIS A 166 -1.36 18.58 1.15
C HIS A 166 -0.65 17.29 0.73
N PRO A 167 0.55 17.01 1.31
CA PRO A 167 1.27 15.77 1.06
C PRO A 167 0.41 14.52 1.30
N VAL A 168 0.49 13.58 0.37
CA VAL A 168 -0.17 12.28 0.50
C VAL A 168 0.71 11.38 1.36
N THR A 169 0.16 10.89 2.47
CA THR A 169 0.88 10.07 3.45
C THR A 169 0.43 8.63 3.46
N SER A 170 -0.80 8.37 3.08
CA SER A 170 -1.31 7.01 2.93
C SER A 170 -2.42 6.94 1.89
N LEU A 171 -2.51 5.80 1.21
CA LEU A 171 -3.58 5.49 0.26
C LEU A 171 -3.90 3.99 0.29
N ASP A 172 -5.13 3.66 -0.06
CA ASP A 172 -5.54 2.28 -0.25
C ASP A 172 -6.63 2.19 -1.31
N VAL A 173 -6.67 1.09 -2.05
CA VAL A 173 -7.68 0.78 -3.06
C VAL A 173 -8.49 -0.40 -2.57
N HIS A 174 -9.83 -0.31 -2.64
CA HIS A 174 -10.68 -1.42 -2.24
C HIS A 174 -10.49 -2.61 -3.16
N SER A 175 -10.42 -3.82 -2.60
CA SER A 175 -10.10 -5.06 -3.33
C SER A 175 -11.16 -5.53 -4.33
N LYS A 176 -12.31 -4.87 -4.39
CA LYS A 176 -13.39 -5.21 -5.31
C LYS A 176 -13.70 -4.05 -6.25
N VAL A 177 -13.95 -4.40 -7.52
CA VAL A 177 -14.49 -3.49 -8.52
C VAL A 177 -15.97 -3.30 -8.25
N PHE A 178 -16.45 -2.08 -8.33
CA PHE A 178 -17.88 -1.77 -8.29
C PHE A 178 -18.45 -1.95 -9.70
N HIS A 179 -18.93 -3.17 -10.01
CA HIS A 179 -19.31 -3.57 -11.36
C HIS A 179 -20.38 -2.71 -12.02
N GLU A 180 -21.34 -2.18 -11.25
CA GLU A 180 -22.44 -1.37 -11.82
C GLU A 180 -21.92 -0.04 -12.40
N ASN A 181 -20.80 0.49 -11.89
CA ASN A 181 -20.25 1.77 -12.32
C ASN A 181 -18.83 1.68 -12.88
N ASN A 182 -18.25 0.48 -13.02
CA ASN A 182 -16.90 0.26 -13.55
C ASN A 182 -15.82 1.14 -12.86
N HIS A 183 -15.89 1.27 -11.51
CA HIS A 183 -15.02 2.16 -10.74
C HIS A 183 -14.22 1.41 -9.67
N TYR A 184 -12.99 1.86 -9.43
CA TYR A 184 -12.23 1.52 -8.21
C TYR A 184 -12.51 2.56 -7.13
N LEU A 185 -12.64 2.13 -5.89
CA LEU A 185 -12.76 3.00 -4.74
C LEU A 185 -11.39 3.18 -4.08
N VAL A 186 -11.02 4.44 -3.84
CA VAL A 186 -9.71 4.82 -3.28
C VAL A 186 -9.91 5.69 -2.06
N CYS A 187 -9.25 5.37 -0.95
CA CYS A 187 -9.15 6.26 0.19
C CYS A 187 -7.75 6.89 0.27
N VAL A 188 -7.72 8.16 0.65
CA VAL A 188 -6.50 8.97 0.73
C VAL A 188 -6.41 9.63 2.09
N GLY A 189 -5.25 9.50 2.73
CA GLY A 189 -4.88 10.20 3.95
C GLY A 189 -3.77 11.20 3.69
N LEU A 190 -3.89 12.38 4.29
CA LEU A 190 -3.00 13.51 4.07
C LEU A 190 -2.20 13.89 5.32
N GLU A 191 -1.09 14.63 5.13
CA GLU A 191 -0.20 15.10 6.21
C GLU A 191 -0.90 16.03 7.20
N ASN A 192 -1.90 16.78 6.75
CA ASN A 192 -2.70 17.68 7.62
C ASN A 192 -3.82 16.96 8.40
N GLY A 193 -3.94 15.64 8.29
CA GLY A 193 -4.98 14.84 8.96
C GLY A 193 -6.23 14.59 8.13
N ASN A 194 -6.39 15.23 6.99
CA ASN A 194 -7.57 15.07 6.16
C ASN A 194 -7.66 13.67 5.55
N LEU A 195 -8.88 13.17 5.52
CA LEU A 195 -9.26 11.92 4.86
C LEU A 195 -10.22 12.23 3.71
N SER A 196 -10.07 11.56 2.60
CA SER A 196 -10.98 11.69 1.46
C SER A 196 -11.18 10.37 0.74
N LEU A 197 -12.37 10.22 0.16
CA LEU A 197 -12.76 9.06 -0.63
C LEU A 197 -12.92 9.48 -2.09
N HIS A 198 -12.41 8.67 -2.98
CA HIS A 198 -12.38 8.93 -4.42
C HIS A 198 -12.81 7.69 -5.19
N THR A 199 -13.25 7.89 -6.42
CA THR A 199 -13.41 6.81 -7.41
C THR A 199 -12.55 7.08 -8.63
N ILE A 200 -12.10 6.00 -9.27
CA ILE A 200 -11.40 6.03 -10.55
C ILE A 200 -12.23 5.22 -11.53
N ASP A 201 -12.66 5.83 -12.63
CA ASP A 201 -13.26 5.10 -13.73
C ASP A 201 -12.23 4.18 -14.39
N ILE A 202 -12.59 2.91 -14.58
CA ILE A 202 -11.66 1.90 -15.12
C ILE A 202 -11.36 2.16 -16.59
N SER A 203 -12.36 2.63 -17.35
CA SER A 203 -12.28 2.80 -18.80
C SER A 203 -11.57 4.10 -19.17
N SER A 204 -12.06 5.23 -18.64
CA SER A 204 -11.52 6.56 -18.92
C SER A 204 -10.29 6.89 -18.08
N GLY A 205 -10.22 6.33 -16.87
CA GLY A 205 -9.22 6.68 -15.86
C GLY A 205 -9.55 7.96 -15.09
N GLU A 206 -10.69 8.56 -15.35
CA GLU A 206 -11.09 9.79 -14.67
C GLU A 206 -11.21 9.59 -13.17
N TRP A 207 -10.72 10.58 -12.45
CA TRP A 207 -10.65 10.58 -10.98
C TRP A 207 -11.69 11.53 -10.40
N PHE A 208 -12.57 10.99 -9.57
CA PHE A 208 -13.64 11.76 -8.94
C PHE A 208 -13.52 11.70 -7.42
N LYS A 209 -13.55 12.84 -6.78
CA LYS A 209 -13.69 12.93 -5.31
C LYS A 209 -15.17 12.77 -4.94
N ILE A 210 -15.48 11.74 -4.17
CA ILE A 210 -16.87 11.44 -3.78
C ILE A 210 -17.22 11.88 -2.36
N PHE A 211 -16.23 11.90 -1.45
CA PHE A 211 -16.49 12.24 -0.05
C PHE A 211 -15.27 12.87 0.64
N ASN A 212 -15.53 13.80 1.55
CA ASN A 212 -14.57 14.42 2.43
C ASN A 212 -14.99 14.22 3.88
N PHE A 213 -14.10 13.70 4.74
CA PHE A 213 -14.44 13.37 6.13
C PHE A 213 -14.31 14.58 7.08
N GLU A 214 -14.74 15.79 6.69
CA GLU A 214 -14.46 17.08 7.33
C GLU A 214 -14.56 17.08 8.86
N ASN A 215 -15.63 16.49 9.42
CA ASN A 215 -15.85 16.43 10.88
C ASN A 215 -15.20 15.20 11.54
N HIS A 216 -14.60 14.31 10.75
CA HIS A 216 -14.02 13.05 11.21
C HIS A 216 -12.54 12.90 10.84
N ASN A 217 -11.91 13.98 10.39
CA ASN A 217 -10.50 14.03 10.09
C ASN A 217 -9.64 13.80 11.35
N HIS A 218 -8.42 13.32 11.16
CA HIS A 218 -7.41 13.35 12.22
C HIS A 218 -6.95 14.79 12.48
N THR A 219 -6.50 15.06 13.71
CA THR A 219 -5.94 16.37 14.07
C THR A 219 -4.46 16.51 13.73
N SER A 220 -3.84 15.44 13.25
CA SER A 220 -2.44 15.38 12.83
C SER A 220 -2.29 14.39 11.67
N THR A 221 -1.08 14.23 11.15
CA THR A 221 -0.76 13.39 10.00
C THR A 221 -1.43 12.02 10.04
N VAL A 222 -2.10 11.65 8.95
CA VAL A 222 -2.61 10.30 8.76
C VAL A 222 -1.44 9.37 8.46
N ASN A 223 -1.23 8.37 9.31
CA ASN A 223 -0.15 7.40 9.11
C ASN A 223 -0.54 6.27 8.17
N ARG A 224 -1.76 5.74 8.33
CA ARG A 224 -2.28 4.65 7.48
C ARG A 224 -3.80 4.76 7.31
N VAL A 225 -4.25 4.39 6.13
CA VAL A 225 -5.65 4.10 5.80
C VAL A 225 -5.74 2.73 5.18
N ARG A 226 -6.77 1.95 5.52
CA ARG A 226 -6.97 0.60 4.96
C ARG A 226 -8.45 0.30 4.84
N PHE A 227 -8.84 -0.26 3.71
CA PHE A 227 -10.15 -0.87 3.55
C PHE A 227 -10.17 -2.29 4.13
N SER A 228 -11.31 -2.69 4.65
CA SER A 228 -11.59 -4.11 4.86
C SER A 228 -11.76 -4.78 3.50
N PRO A 229 -11.21 -5.98 3.30
CA PRO A 229 -11.43 -6.73 2.06
C PRO A 229 -12.86 -7.26 1.95
N LYS A 230 -13.64 -7.23 3.05
CA LYS A 230 -15.04 -7.67 3.06
C LYS A 230 -15.94 -6.57 2.54
N LEU A 231 -16.89 -6.97 1.71
CA LEU A 231 -18.02 -6.17 1.27
C LEU A 231 -19.26 -6.81 1.85
N ASP A 232 -19.95 -6.11 2.73
CA ASP A 232 -21.22 -6.57 3.28
C ASP A 232 -22.36 -5.98 2.43
N ILE A 233 -23.35 -6.81 2.12
CA ILE A 233 -24.57 -6.42 1.42
C ILE A 233 -25.72 -6.57 2.41
N ASP A 234 -26.43 -5.50 2.68
CA ASP A 234 -27.59 -5.52 3.58
C ASP A 234 -28.87 -6.05 2.88
N GLU A 235 -29.93 -6.23 3.67
CA GLU A 235 -31.24 -6.69 3.18
C GLU A 235 -31.84 -5.76 2.11
N ASN A 236 -31.45 -4.50 2.08
CA ASN A 236 -31.86 -3.49 1.12
C ASN A 236 -30.92 -3.37 -0.10
N GLN A 237 -29.99 -4.32 -0.28
CA GLN A 237 -28.96 -4.37 -1.32
C GLN A 237 -27.96 -3.20 -1.27
N PHE A 238 -27.86 -2.46 -0.16
CA PHE A 238 -26.81 -1.47 0.01
C PHE A 238 -25.47 -2.15 0.27
N LYS A 239 -24.45 -1.70 -0.44
CA LYS A 239 -23.07 -2.18 -0.25
C LYS A 239 -22.43 -1.42 0.91
N THR A 240 -22.04 -2.14 1.95
CA THR A 240 -21.34 -1.58 3.11
C THR A 240 -19.87 -1.96 3.07
N ILE A 241 -19.02 -0.96 3.21
CA ILE A 241 -17.56 -1.11 3.27
C ILE A 241 -17.08 -0.58 4.61
N HIS A 242 -16.10 -1.26 5.18
CA HIS A 242 -15.42 -0.80 6.37
C HIS A 242 -14.03 -0.27 6.01
N MET A 243 -13.65 0.84 6.60
CA MET A 243 -12.35 1.48 6.46
C MET A 243 -11.81 1.81 7.84
N SER A 244 -10.51 1.66 8.02
CA SER A 244 -9.80 2.12 9.21
C SER A 244 -8.76 3.17 8.85
N SER A 245 -8.52 4.11 9.75
CA SER A 245 -7.39 5.04 9.66
C SER A 245 -6.71 5.18 11.02
N CYS A 246 -5.41 5.47 11.01
CA CYS A 246 -4.67 5.87 12.20
C CYS A 246 -3.79 7.07 11.91
N GLY A 247 -3.61 7.94 12.91
CA GLY A 247 -2.86 9.17 12.77
C GLY A 247 -1.82 9.39 13.86
N GLN A 248 -0.99 10.42 13.70
CA GLN A 248 -0.06 10.87 14.73
C GLN A 248 -0.76 11.49 15.94
N ASP A 249 -2.05 11.79 15.84
CA ASP A 249 -2.92 12.19 16.95
C ASP A 249 -3.20 11.05 17.94
N ARG A 250 -2.59 9.88 17.75
CA ARG A 250 -2.74 8.67 18.57
C ARG A 250 -4.14 8.06 18.54
N MET A 251 -4.93 8.40 17.51
CA MET A 251 -6.28 7.87 17.33
C MET A 251 -6.32 6.82 16.22
N ILE A 252 -7.18 5.82 16.42
CA ILE A 252 -7.65 4.92 15.38
C ILE A 252 -9.12 5.25 15.13
N LYS A 253 -9.48 5.43 13.87
CA LYS A 253 -10.86 5.70 13.46
C LYS A 253 -11.36 4.57 12.58
N LEU A 254 -12.57 4.10 12.86
CA LEU A 254 -13.26 3.08 12.09
C LEU A 254 -14.48 3.71 11.41
N PHE A 255 -14.60 3.48 10.12
CA PHE A 255 -15.68 4.04 9.31
C PHE A 255 -16.50 2.92 8.69
N LYS A 256 -17.82 3.06 8.78
CA LYS A 256 -18.78 2.28 8.01
C LYS A 256 -19.29 3.16 6.87
N ILE A 257 -18.98 2.78 5.64
CA ILE A 257 -19.33 3.51 4.42
C ILE A 257 -20.45 2.76 3.75
N ILE A 258 -21.61 3.41 3.59
CA ILE A 258 -22.78 2.83 2.91
C ILE A 258 -22.86 3.48 1.52
N LEU A 259 -22.66 2.67 0.50
CA LEU A 259 -22.74 3.11 -0.89
C LEU A 259 -24.17 2.94 -1.39
N LYS A 260 -24.79 4.04 -1.73
CA LYS A 260 -26.09 4.09 -2.41
C LYS A 260 -25.82 4.42 -3.87
N PHE A 261 -26.00 3.45 -4.74
CA PHE A 261 -25.99 3.69 -6.18
C PHE A 261 -27.37 4.17 -6.59
N LYS A 262 -27.42 5.30 -7.28
CA LYS A 262 -28.67 5.80 -7.89
C LYS A 262 -28.83 5.21 -9.27
#